data_1f0af0d850d204d0489ad693727f87d4
#
_entry.id   1f0af0d850d204d0489ad693727f87d4
#
_cell.length_a   1.000
_cell.length_b   1.000
_cell.length_c   1.000
_cell.angle_alpha   90.00
_cell.angle_beta   90.00
_cell.angle_gamma   90.00
#
_symmetry.space_group_name_H-M   'P 1'
#
loop_
_entity.id
_entity.type
_entity.pdbx_description
1 polymer ?
#
loop_
_entity_poly.entity_id
_entity_poly.type
_entity_poly.pdbx_seq_one_letter_code
_entity_poly.pdbx_strand_id
1 'polypeptide(L)' 'MALILDTGPLYASLDRSDADYAACRRLIENTSEPLVIPAPVLVEVDYWIHTRLHPGVLVALLDDIAAGAY' A
#
# COMPACT_ATOMS: atom_id res chain seq x y z
N MET A 1 -8.07 16.34 -6.62
CA MET A 1 -7.81 15.16 -7.48
C MET A 1 -7.36 14.02 -6.59
N ALA A 2 -7.72 12.78 -6.89
CA ALA A 2 -7.28 11.63 -6.12
C ALA A 2 -5.99 11.03 -6.70
N LEU A 3 -5.12 10.49 -5.85
CA LEU A 3 -3.96 9.71 -6.26
C LEU A 3 -4.36 8.23 -6.23
N ILE A 4 -4.40 7.62 -7.41
CA ILE A 4 -4.75 6.20 -7.55
C ILE A 4 -3.48 5.38 -7.43
N LEU A 5 -3.46 4.47 -6.45
CA LEU A 5 -2.31 3.61 -6.20
C LEU A 5 -2.40 2.35 -7.05
N ASP A 6 -1.34 2.09 -7.79
CA ASP A 6 -1.16 0.82 -8.49
C ASP A 6 -0.47 -0.20 -7.56
N THR A 7 -0.45 -1.46 -7.96
CA THR A 7 0.10 -2.56 -7.17
C THR A 7 1.56 -2.33 -6.79
N GLY A 8 2.40 -1.92 -7.73
CA GLY A 8 3.82 -1.72 -7.50
C GLY A 8 4.13 -0.75 -6.38
N PRO A 9 3.70 0.51 -6.49
CA PRO A 9 3.95 1.50 -5.43
C PRO A 9 3.32 1.15 -4.10
N LEU A 10 2.11 0.60 -4.08
CA LEU A 10 1.47 0.21 -2.84
C LEU A 10 2.24 -0.91 -2.15
N TYR A 11 2.60 -1.97 -2.89
CA TYR A 11 3.40 -3.06 -2.33
C TYR A 11 4.76 -2.58 -1.84
N ALA A 12 5.45 -1.75 -2.64
CA ALA A 12 6.76 -1.23 -2.26
C ALA A 12 6.70 -0.45 -0.93
N SER A 13 5.60 0.26 -0.68
CA SER A 13 5.40 1.00 0.57
C SER A 13 5.21 0.10 1.80
N LEU A 14 4.98 -1.19 1.60
CA LEU A 14 4.74 -2.17 2.65
C LEU A 14 5.93 -3.11 2.89
N ASP A 15 6.85 -3.18 1.95
CA ASP A 15 8.01 -4.09 1.99
C ASP A 15 9.30 -3.30 2.21
N ARG A 16 9.83 -3.34 3.43
CA ARG A 16 11.05 -2.61 3.80
C ARG A 16 12.28 -3.03 3.01
N SER A 17 12.27 -4.23 2.43
CA SER A 17 13.37 -4.72 1.60
C SER A 17 13.27 -4.26 0.15
N ASP A 18 12.15 -3.65 -0.25
CA ASP A 18 11.98 -3.15 -1.61
C ASP A 18 12.86 -1.90 -1.83
N ALA A 19 13.52 -1.85 -3.01
CA ALA A 19 14.39 -0.73 -3.35
C ALA A 19 13.66 0.63 -3.34
N ASP A 20 12.36 0.62 -3.64
CA ASP A 20 11.53 1.81 -3.71
C ASP A 20 10.72 2.09 -2.43
N TYR A 21 10.96 1.33 -1.37
CA TYR A 21 10.20 1.44 -0.12
C TYR A 21 10.18 2.88 0.41
N ALA A 22 11.34 3.47 0.60
CA ALA A 22 11.45 4.80 1.20
C ALA A 22 10.78 5.87 0.35
N ALA A 23 10.93 5.81 -0.98
CA ALA A 23 10.32 6.76 -1.90
C ALA A 23 8.80 6.63 -1.92
N CYS A 24 8.28 5.40 -1.99
CA CYS A 24 6.84 5.16 -2.01
C CYS A 24 6.18 5.49 -0.67
N ARG A 25 6.85 5.16 0.44
CA ARG A 25 6.40 5.53 1.78
C ARG A 25 6.28 7.04 1.93
N ARG A 26 7.29 7.76 1.49
CA ARG A 26 7.34 9.21 1.57
C ARG A 26 6.23 9.86 0.75
N LEU A 27 6.00 9.35 -0.46
CA LEU A 27 4.93 9.83 -1.32
C LEU A 27 3.57 9.66 -0.64
N ILE A 28 3.30 8.48 -0.10
CA ILE A 28 2.02 8.17 0.55
C ILE A 28 1.82 9.02 1.81
N GLU A 29 2.85 9.16 2.63
CA GLU A 29 2.75 9.90 3.91
C GLU A 29 2.63 11.42 3.72
N ASN A 30 3.20 11.95 2.64
CA ASN A 30 3.28 13.40 2.44
C ASN A 30 2.28 13.95 1.41
N THR A 31 1.56 13.10 0.70
CA THR A 31 0.57 13.60 -0.26
C THR A 31 -0.60 14.26 0.45
N SER A 32 -1.08 15.38 -0.12
CA SER A 32 -2.32 16.03 0.30
C SER A 32 -3.54 15.50 -0.46
N GLU A 33 -3.32 14.67 -1.48
CA GLU A 33 -4.39 14.11 -2.30
C GLU A 33 -5.02 12.91 -1.59
N PRO A 34 -6.34 12.69 -1.74
CA PRO A 34 -6.95 11.44 -1.30
C PRO A 34 -6.29 10.24 -1.98
N LEU A 35 -5.98 9.21 -1.22
CA LEU A 35 -5.40 7.98 -1.75
C LEU A 35 -6.50 6.97 -2.05
N VAL A 36 -6.46 6.37 -3.24
CA VAL A 36 -7.44 5.38 -3.68
C VAL A 36 -6.73 4.10 -4.06
N ILE A 37 -7.19 2.98 -3.50
CA ILE A 37 -6.74 1.64 -3.87
C ILE A 37 -7.88 0.97 -4.65
N PRO A 38 -7.74 0.78 -5.97
CA PRO A 38 -8.73 0.01 -6.72
C PRO A 38 -8.82 -1.43 -6.21
N ALA A 39 -10.02 -2.00 -6.20
CA ALA A 39 -10.23 -3.35 -5.68
C ALA A 39 -9.30 -4.41 -6.32
N PRO A 40 -9.07 -4.43 -7.64
CA PRO A 40 -8.14 -5.38 -8.24
C PRO A 40 -6.71 -5.24 -7.73
N VAL A 41 -6.28 -4.02 -7.43
CA VAL A 41 -4.95 -3.75 -6.86
C VAL A 41 -4.84 -4.34 -5.47
N LEU A 42 -5.89 -4.20 -4.65
CA LEU A 42 -5.90 -4.78 -3.31
C LEU A 42 -5.78 -6.31 -3.35
N VAL A 43 -6.43 -6.96 -4.30
CA VAL A 43 -6.34 -8.42 -4.49
C VAL A 43 -4.91 -8.83 -4.84
N GLU A 44 -4.25 -8.13 -5.76
CA GLU A 44 -2.86 -8.41 -6.12
C GLU A 44 -1.90 -8.18 -4.96
N VAL A 45 -2.07 -7.09 -4.23
CA VAL A 45 -1.22 -6.77 -3.07
C VAL A 45 -1.41 -7.83 -1.98
N ASP A 46 -2.63 -8.28 -1.73
CA ASP A 46 -2.90 -9.39 -0.81
C ASP A 46 -2.10 -10.64 -1.18
N TYR A 47 -2.11 -11.02 -2.46
CA TYR A 47 -1.34 -12.14 -2.95
C TYR A 47 0.17 -11.98 -2.64
N TRP A 48 0.73 -10.81 -2.95
CA TRP A 48 2.16 -10.56 -2.73
C TRP A 48 2.52 -10.49 -1.25
N ILE A 49 1.66 -9.96 -0.40
CA ILE A 49 1.85 -9.96 1.05
C ILE A 49 1.95 -11.41 1.57
N HIS A 50 1.02 -12.27 1.16
CA HIS A 50 1.02 -13.67 1.57
C HIS A 50 2.22 -14.45 1.04
N THR A 51 2.72 -14.07 -0.13
CA THR A 51 3.85 -14.76 -0.78
C THR A 51 5.20 -14.31 -0.26
N ARG A 52 5.36 -13.02 0.08
CA ARG A 52 6.66 -12.41 0.38
C ARG A 52 6.78 -11.80 1.76
N LEU A 53 5.67 -11.51 2.41
CA LEU A 53 5.64 -10.82 3.69
C LEU A 53 4.86 -11.64 4.71
N HIS A 54 4.66 -11.06 5.90
CA HIS A 54 3.89 -11.67 6.97
C HIS A 54 2.42 -11.28 6.87
N PRO A 55 1.45 -12.19 7.16
CA PRO A 55 0.02 -11.86 7.13
C PRO A 55 -0.38 -10.64 7.98
N GLY A 56 0.36 -10.35 9.03
CA GLY A 56 0.13 -9.16 9.85
C GLY A 56 0.23 -7.85 9.09
N VAL A 57 0.99 -7.84 7.98
CA VAL A 57 1.09 -6.65 7.10
C VAL A 57 -0.26 -6.37 6.44
N LEU A 58 -0.98 -7.41 6.01
CA LEU A 58 -2.32 -7.23 5.44
C LEU A 58 -3.29 -6.68 6.48
N VAL A 59 -3.25 -7.19 7.71
CA VAL A 59 -4.10 -6.68 8.80
C VAL A 59 -3.82 -5.20 9.03
N ALA A 60 -2.56 -4.80 9.09
CA ALA A 60 -2.19 -3.40 9.26
C ALA A 60 -2.68 -2.53 8.09
N LEU A 61 -2.57 -3.01 6.85
CA LEU A 61 -3.08 -2.30 5.69
C LEU A 61 -4.60 -2.12 5.76
N LEU A 62 -5.34 -3.17 6.12
CA LEU A 62 -6.79 -3.10 6.25
C LEU A 62 -7.21 -2.16 7.37
N ASP A 63 -6.48 -2.13 8.49
CA ASP A 63 -6.71 -1.18 9.57
C ASP A 63 -6.49 0.27 9.10
N ASP A 64 -5.45 0.51 8.30
CA ASP A 64 -5.18 1.83 7.73
C ASP A 64 -6.29 2.26 6.76
N ILE A 65 -6.80 1.34 5.95
CA ILE A 65 -7.94 1.61 5.06
C ILE A 65 -9.17 1.98 5.89
N ALA A 66 -9.46 1.21 6.93
CA ALA A 66 -10.60 1.46 7.82
C ALA A 66 -10.47 2.80 8.55
N ALA A 67 -9.25 3.21 8.86
CA ALA A 67 -8.97 4.51 9.50
C ALA A 67 -8.98 5.70 8.54
N GLY A 68 -9.17 5.47 7.25
CA GLY A 68 -9.26 6.52 6.24
C GLY A 68 -7.92 6.99 5.68
N ALA A 69 -6.84 6.22 5.87
CA ALA A 69 -5.53 6.57 5.28
C ALA A 69 -5.51 6.39 3.76
N TYR A 70 -6.42 5.57 3.25
CA TYR A 70 -6.57 5.32 1.82
C TYR A 70 -8.01 5.50 1.37
#